data_261b037e94df8663a01a7a2787c5b331
#
_entry.id   261b037e94df8663a01a7a2787c5b331
#
_cell.length_a   1.000
_cell.length_b   1.000
_cell.length_c   1.000
_cell.angle_alpha   90.00
_cell.angle_beta   90.00
_cell.angle_gamma   90.00
#
_symmetry.space_group_name_H-M   'P 1'
#
loop_
_entity.id
_entity.type
_entity.pdbx_description
1 polymer ?
#
loop_
_entity_poly.entity_id
_entity_poly.type
_entity_poly.pdbx_seq_one_letter_code
_entity_poly.pdbx_strand_id
1 'polypeptide(L)'
;PLYSSAASDVYKRQVNTQQNYWLTNIANLAECNAPLFNYIGALSVAGEKTAEKVYGCPGWVAHTVANIWGYTAPGSSVNWGLFPTASTWIGSHLWHHYLFTQDKAFLKEQGYPLLKKNALFFLHYLVEDPHTGYLMTGPSTSPENSFRYQGWELALSMMPTCDRVLVYELFDACIQSAEVLGIDQDFRDSLKLAIQKLPPLKIGKNGEVQEWFEDVENAHPNHRCATHLLSLYPFAQISLQHTPELAEAAKKVIDNRLSAPDWEDVEFSRANMISYYARLKEPEEAYHSLSVLLRKLIQKNLFTISAAGIGGAECDIYIFDGNQAAPAGIAEMLLQSHEGYVEFIPALPKAWPDGHFKGLCIRGGGEADLEWQNSEIRKACLTARSDREFKIKLPGDPQQWRLKKNGKTIKNVLIDKDRVFPILLKKNDRLEIEKI
;
A
#
# COMPACT_ATOMS: atom_id res chain seq x y z
N PRO A 1 29.90 8.33 -16.37
CA PRO A 1 29.33 7.91 -15.11
C PRO A 1 28.08 7.09 -15.38
N LEU A 2 28.14 5.83 -14.99
CA LEU A 2 27.06 4.88 -15.18
C LEU A 2 26.14 4.97 -13.96
N TYR A 3 25.33 6.02 -13.88
CA TYR A 3 24.21 6.04 -12.97
C TYR A 3 23.05 5.35 -13.68
N SER A 4 22.96 4.05 -13.51
CA SER A 4 21.82 3.26 -13.94
C SER A 4 20.75 3.36 -12.86
N SER A 5 19.54 3.76 -13.22
CA SER A 5 18.35 3.66 -12.36
C SER A 5 18.19 2.25 -11.83
N ALA A 6 18.51 1.23 -12.62
CA ALA A 6 18.56 -0.16 -12.19
C ALA A 6 19.46 -0.37 -10.95
N ALA A 7 20.53 0.40 -10.78
CA ALA A 7 21.35 0.34 -9.58
C ALA A 7 20.66 0.97 -8.35
N SER A 8 19.93 2.05 -8.52
CA SER A 8 19.17 2.68 -7.44
C SER A 8 18.00 1.81 -6.99
N ASP A 9 17.21 1.30 -7.92
CA ASP A 9 16.03 0.49 -7.66
C ASP A 9 16.37 -0.90 -7.11
N VAL A 10 17.48 -1.49 -7.55
CA VAL A 10 17.96 -2.82 -7.10
C VAL A 10 18.55 -2.77 -5.69
N TYR A 11 18.99 -1.62 -5.21
CA TYR A 11 19.67 -1.50 -3.90
C TYR A 11 18.76 -1.05 -2.76
N LYS A 12 17.50 -0.68 -3.01
CA LYS A 12 16.61 -0.14 -1.97
C LYS A 12 15.28 -0.88 -1.91
N ARG A 13 14.91 -1.40 -0.73
CA ARG A 13 13.60 -2.01 -0.43
C ARG A 13 12.72 -1.13 0.43
N GLN A 14 12.99 0.14 0.49
CA GLN A 14 12.27 1.04 1.37
C GLN A 14 10.90 1.41 0.80
N VAL A 15 10.85 1.81 -0.49
CA VAL A 15 9.62 2.13 -1.20
C VAL A 15 9.75 1.76 -2.69
N ASN A 16 10.95 1.84 -3.22
CA ASN A 16 11.25 1.76 -4.65
C ASN A 16 10.77 0.44 -5.27
N THR A 17 11.23 -0.70 -4.74
CA THR A 17 10.82 -2.00 -5.26
C THR A 17 9.31 -2.20 -5.16
N GLN A 18 8.68 -1.75 -4.07
CA GLN A 18 7.25 -1.91 -3.86
C GLN A 18 6.44 -1.10 -4.86
N GLN A 19 6.82 0.16 -5.09
CA GLN A 19 6.13 1.03 -6.05
C GLN A 19 6.17 0.49 -7.48
N ASN A 20 7.27 -0.18 -7.85
CA ASN A 20 7.41 -0.80 -9.16
C ASN A 20 6.38 -1.90 -9.44
N TYR A 21 5.69 -2.39 -8.42
CA TYR A 21 4.69 -3.45 -8.55
C TYR A 21 3.27 -3.06 -8.11
N TRP A 22 3.04 -1.83 -7.63
CA TRP A 22 1.69 -1.41 -7.20
C TRP A 22 0.66 -1.45 -8.32
N LEU A 23 1.06 -1.17 -9.56
CA LEU A 23 0.18 -1.17 -10.71
C LEU A 23 -0.26 -2.58 -11.13
N THR A 24 0.58 -3.59 -10.96
CA THR A 24 0.45 -4.89 -11.63
C THR A 24 -0.89 -5.56 -11.41
N ASN A 25 -1.36 -5.62 -10.17
CA ASN A 25 -2.60 -6.34 -9.86
C ASN A 25 -3.84 -5.58 -10.37
N ILE A 26 -3.90 -4.26 -10.16
CA ILE A 26 -5.07 -3.46 -10.55
C ILE A 26 -5.16 -3.27 -12.07
N ALA A 27 -4.03 -3.20 -12.76
CA ALA A 27 -4.00 -3.04 -14.22
C ALA A 27 -4.10 -4.37 -15.00
N ASN A 28 -4.47 -5.47 -14.33
CA ASN A 28 -4.60 -6.79 -14.97
C ASN A 28 -3.27 -7.34 -15.55
N LEU A 29 -2.17 -7.08 -14.85
CA LEU A 29 -0.80 -7.50 -15.18
C LEU A 29 -0.21 -8.36 -14.07
N ALA A 30 -1.05 -9.17 -13.41
CA ALA A 30 -0.67 -9.96 -12.25
C ALA A 30 0.48 -10.95 -12.53
N GLU A 31 0.60 -11.43 -13.77
CA GLU A 31 1.70 -12.28 -14.23
C GLU A 31 3.08 -11.62 -14.15
N CYS A 32 3.13 -10.28 -14.21
CA CYS A 32 4.36 -9.51 -14.06
C CYS A 32 4.94 -9.57 -12.64
N ASN A 33 4.20 -10.08 -11.66
CA ASN A 33 4.70 -10.28 -10.30
C ASN A 33 5.61 -11.49 -10.14
N ALA A 34 5.64 -12.43 -11.09
CA ALA A 34 6.40 -13.67 -10.96
C ALA A 34 7.91 -13.46 -10.67
N PRO A 35 8.62 -12.52 -11.31
CA PRO A 35 10.02 -12.24 -10.98
C PRO A 35 10.21 -11.74 -9.53
N LEU A 36 9.29 -10.89 -9.04
CA LEU A 36 9.31 -10.42 -7.66
C LEU A 36 9.13 -11.57 -6.68
N PHE A 37 8.19 -12.46 -6.93
CA PHE A 37 7.92 -13.60 -6.04
C PHE A 37 9.09 -14.58 -5.99
N ASN A 38 9.74 -14.84 -7.13
CA ASN A 38 10.96 -15.63 -7.20
C ASN A 38 12.09 -14.96 -6.39
N TYR A 39 12.22 -13.64 -6.52
CA TYR A 39 13.20 -12.88 -5.75
C TYR A 39 12.92 -12.93 -4.23
N ILE A 40 11.66 -12.75 -3.80
CA ILE A 40 11.27 -12.87 -2.37
C ILE A 40 11.59 -14.27 -1.85
N GLY A 41 11.31 -15.31 -2.65
CA GLY A 41 11.66 -16.70 -2.29
C GLY A 41 13.17 -16.90 -2.07
N ALA A 42 13.99 -16.43 -2.99
CA ALA A 42 15.46 -16.49 -2.87
C ALA A 42 15.96 -15.66 -1.68
N LEU A 43 15.37 -14.45 -1.49
CA LEU A 43 15.70 -13.56 -0.39
C LEU A 43 15.39 -14.16 0.98
N SER A 44 14.27 -14.88 1.09
CA SER A 44 13.88 -15.52 2.35
C SER A 44 14.91 -16.55 2.84
N VAL A 45 15.55 -17.27 1.92
CA VAL A 45 16.63 -18.22 2.26
C VAL A 45 17.85 -17.52 2.85
N ALA A 46 18.27 -16.39 2.27
CA ALA A 46 19.35 -15.57 2.84
C ALA A 46 18.91 -14.91 4.16
N GLY A 47 17.65 -14.48 4.22
CA GLY A 47 17.04 -13.83 5.37
C GLY A 47 16.90 -14.72 6.60
N GLU A 48 16.77 -16.04 6.45
CA GLU A 48 16.81 -17.00 7.56
C GLU A 48 18.14 -16.93 8.32
N LYS A 49 19.26 -16.81 7.59
CA LYS A 49 20.59 -16.64 8.20
C LYS A 49 20.71 -15.32 8.95
N THR A 50 20.15 -14.25 8.41
CA THR A 50 20.14 -12.94 9.08
C THR A 50 19.27 -12.99 10.33
N ALA A 51 18.09 -13.59 10.28
CA ALA A 51 17.22 -13.77 11.44
C ALA A 51 17.93 -14.53 12.56
N GLU A 52 18.59 -15.64 12.24
CA GLU A 52 19.32 -16.46 13.19
C GLU A 52 20.56 -15.75 13.74
N LYS A 53 21.45 -15.22 12.88
CA LYS A 53 22.77 -14.74 13.28
C LYS A 53 22.76 -13.33 13.89
N VAL A 54 21.84 -12.46 13.41
CA VAL A 54 21.78 -11.07 13.89
C VAL A 54 20.79 -10.92 15.05
N TYR A 55 19.69 -11.66 15.00
CA TYR A 55 18.57 -11.49 15.94
C TYR A 55 18.33 -12.71 16.87
N GLY A 56 18.92 -13.87 16.59
CA GLY A 56 18.63 -15.09 17.35
C GLY A 56 17.18 -15.56 17.21
N CYS A 57 16.50 -15.16 16.12
CA CYS A 57 15.09 -15.45 15.89
C CYS A 57 14.92 -16.48 14.77
N PRO A 58 13.88 -17.33 14.83
CA PRO A 58 13.48 -18.17 13.69
C PRO A 58 12.82 -17.34 12.59
N GLY A 59 12.55 -17.97 11.44
CA GLY A 59 11.91 -17.29 10.32
C GLY A 59 12.90 -16.55 9.44
N TRP A 60 12.47 -15.47 8.76
CA TRP A 60 13.37 -14.68 7.92
C TRP A 60 13.10 -13.19 8.04
N VAL A 61 14.16 -12.42 7.83
CA VAL A 61 14.15 -10.95 7.84
C VAL A 61 15.06 -10.40 6.75
N ALA A 62 14.72 -9.24 6.22
CA ALA A 62 15.58 -8.49 5.32
C ALA A 62 15.38 -6.99 5.54
N HIS A 63 16.47 -6.24 5.39
CA HIS A 63 16.51 -4.79 5.60
C HIS A 63 16.39 -4.03 4.28
N THR A 64 16.58 -2.71 4.34
CA THR A 64 16.42 -1.78 3.22
C THR A 64 17.27 -2.13 2.00
N VAL A 65 18.53 -2.52 2.22
CA VAL A 65 19.44 -2.83 1.10
C VAL A 65 19.00 -4.13 0.42
N ALA A 66 18.79 -4.03 -0.89
CA ALA A 66 18.50 -5.16 -1.75
C ALA A 66 19.49 -5.20 -2.90
N ASN A 67 19.95 -6.38 -3.26
CA ASN A 67 20.76 -6.58 -4.45
C ASN A 67 20.49 -7.98 -5.03
N ILE A 68 20.98 -8.23 -6.23
CA ILE A 68 20.80 -9.50 -6.92
C ILE A 68 21.44 -10.70 -6.19
N TRP A 69 22.35 -10.41 -5.24
CA TRP A 69 23.02 -11.44 -4.44
C TRP A 69 22.23 -11.81 -3.17
N GLY A 70 21.07 -11.20 -2.96
CA GLY A 70 20.22 -11.52 -1.81
C GLY A 70 20.75 -11.00 -0.48
N TYR A 71 21.35 -9.80 -0.44
CA TYR A 71 21.76 -9.17 0.81
C TYR A 71 20.54 -8.87 1.70
N THR A 72 20.63 -9.25 2.98
CA THR A 72 19.50 -9.16 3.92
C THR A 72 19.87 -8.52 5.26
N ALA A 73 21.14 -8.38 5.58
CA ALA A 73 21.60 -7.78 6.84
C ALA A 73 21.32 -6.26 6.89
N PRO A 74 21.39 -5.61 8.08
CA PRO A 74 21.33 -4.16 8.19
C PRO A 74 22.35 -3.47 7.28
N GLY A 75 21.94 -2.32 6.71
CA GLY A 75 22.81 -1.51 5.86
C GLY A 75 23.88 -0.74 6.65
N SER A 76 24.73 -0.03 5.93
CA SER A 76 25.88 0.71 6.52
C SER A 76 25.48 1.97 7.30
N SER A 77 24.30 2.55 7.03
CA SER A 77 23.77 3.69 7.76
C SER A 77 22.57 3.29 8.60
N VAL A 78 22.53 3.73 9.83
CA VAL A 78 21.44 3.45 10.76
C VAL A 78 20.13 4.08 10.29
N ASN A 79 20.17 5.32 9.78
CA ASN A 79 18.98 6.11 9.43
C ASN A 79 18.08 5.44 8.39
N TRP A 80 18.65 4.60 7.54
CA TRP A 80 17.91 3.90 6.49
C TRP A 80 18.24 2.40 6.41
N GLY A 81 19.31 1.96 7.04
CA GLY A 81 19.84 0.60 6.91
C GLY A 81 19.26 -0.39 7.92
N LEU A 82 18.83 0.06 9.10
CA LEU A 82 18.23 -0.77 10.13
C LEU A 82 16.70 -0.69 10.05
N PHE A 83 16.13 -1.47 9.15
CA PHE A 83 14.69 -1.48 8.89
C PHE A 83 14.20 -2.93 8.67
N PRO A 84 13.97 -3.70 9.75
CA PRO A 84 13.61 -5.12 9.66
C PRO A 84 12.27 -5.35 8.95
N THR A 85 11.33 -4.42 9.04
CA THR A 85 10.02 -4.52 8.40
C THR A 85 10.05 -4.30 6.89
N ALA A 86 11.23 -4.02 6.28
CA ALA A 86 11.39 -4.06 4.83
C ALA A 86 11.03 -5.44 4.23
N SER A 87 11.33 -6.52 4.97
CA SER A 87 10.93 -7.89 4.58
C SER A 87 9.40 -8.06 4.52
N THR A 88 8.70 -7.45 5.47
CA THR A 88 7.24 -7.45 5.53
C THR A 88 6.63 -6.65 4.40
N TRP A 89 7.20 -5.47 4.13
CA TRP A 89 6.68 -4.59 3.08
C TRP A 89 6.79 -5.24 1.70
N ILE A 90 7.95 -5.82 1.36
CA ILE A 90 8.07 -6.56 0.10
C ILE A 90 7.20 -7.82 0.08
N GLY A 91 7.07 -8.51 1.23
CA GLY A 91 6.20 -9.68 1.42
C GLY A 91 4.72 -9.39 1.23
N SER A 92 4.26 -8.15 1.48
CA SER A 92 2.85 -7.77 1.32
C SER A 92 2.32 -7.96 -0.10
N HIS A 93 3.19 -7.92 -1.11
CA HIS A 93 2.82 -8.20 -2.51
C HIS A 93 2.29 -9.61 -2.72
N LEU A 94 2.73 -10.60 -1.92
CA LEU A 94 2.22 -11.98 -1.99
C LEU A 94 0.73 -12.03 -1.62
N TRP A 95 0.35 -11.34 -0.54
CA TRP A 95 -1.04 -11.26 -0.12
C TRP A 95 -1.89 -10.41 -1.07
N HIS A 96 -1.39 -9.25 -1.50
CA HIS A 96 -2.08 -8.40 -2.46
C HIS A 96 -2.34 -9.14 -3.78
N HIS A 97 -1.39 -9.93 -4.28
CA HIS A 97 -1.60 -10.77 -5.46
C HIS A 97 -2.78 -11.73 -5.26
N TYR A 98 -2.84 -12.42 -4.12
CA TYR A 98 -3.97 -13.30 -3.83
C TYR A 98 -5.29 -12.53 -3.75
N LEU A 99 -5.32 -11.36 -3.12
CA LEU A 99 -6.53 -10.55 -3.02
C LEU A 99 -7.15 -10.25 -4.40
N PHE A 100 -6.34 -10.00 -5.41
CA PHE A 100 -6.82 -9.68 -6.77
C PHE A 100 -7.05 -10.92 -7.63
N THR A 101 -6.23 -11.95 -7.51
CA THR A 101 -6.31 -13.13 -8.37
C THR A 101 -7.18 -14.25 -7.83
N GLN A 102 -7.31 -14.35 -6.52
CA GLN A 102 -7.94 -15.46 -5.79
C GLN A 102 -7.30 -16.82 -6.10
N ASP A 103 -6.02 -16.82 -6.49
CA ASP A 103 -5.25 -18.04 -6.78
C ASP A 103 -4.84 -18.73 -5.47
N LYS A 104 -5.65 -19.72 -5.06
CA LYS A 104 -5.41 -20.52 -3.86
C LYS A 104 -4.18 -21.44 -4.00
N ALA A 105 -3.82 -21.86 -5.23
CA ALA A 105 -2.65 -22.68 -5.44
C ALA A 105 -1.39 -21.86 -5.18
N PHE A 106 -1.29 -20.66 -5.75
CA PHE A 106 -0.21 -19.72 -5.45
C PHE A 106 -0.12 -19.43 -3.95
N LEU A 107 -1.27 -19.11 -3.31
CA LEU A 107 -1.30 -18.80 -1.88
C LEU A 107 -0.76 -19.96 -1.04
N LYS A 108 -1.17 -21.20 -1.35
CA LYS A 108 -0.76 -22.41 -0.62
C LYS A 108 0.70 -22.78 -0.85
N GLU A 109 1.17 -22.68 -2.09
CA GLU A 109 2.48 -23.22 -2.49
C GLU A 109 3.61 -22.21 -2.30
N GLN A 110 3.33 -20.92 -2.45
CA GLN A 110 4.35 -19.87 -2.41
C GLN A 110 4.00 -18.74 -1.42
N GLY A 111 2.82 -18.14 -1.51
CA GLY A 111 2.48 -16.93 -0.76
C GLY A 111 2.50 -17.14 0.74
N TYR A 112 1.67 -18.02 1.24
CA TYR A 112 1.53 -18.25 2.68
C TYR A 112 2.80 -18.81 3.36
N PRO A 113 3.54 -19.77 2.79
CA PRO A 113 4.79 -20.22 3.41
C PRO A 113 5.81 -19.11 3.65
N LEU A 114 5.96 -18.17 2.71
CA LEU A 114 6.87 -17.04 2.84
C LEU A 114 6.38 -16.02 3.88
N LEU A 115 5.08 -15.69 3.88
CA LEU A 115 4.45 -14.81 4.86
C LEU A 115 4.54 -15.42 6.27
N LYS A 116 4.24 -16.71 6.43
CA LYS A 116 4.29 -17.41 7.72
C LYS A 116 5.68 -17.38 8.33
N LYS A 117 6.72 -17.66 7.55
CA LYS A 117 8.11 -17.58 8.03
C LYS A 117 8.50 -16.16 8.43
N ASN A 118 8.05 -15.13 7.69
CA ASN A 118 8.30 -13.74 8.08
C ASN A 118 7.53 -13.37 9.36
N ALA A 119 6.27 -13.79 9.49
CA ALA A 119 5.49 -13.59 10.72
C ALA A 119 6.09 -14.32 11.92
N LEU A 120 6.65 -15.50 11.71
CA LEU A 120 7.37 -16.23 12.78
C LEU A 120 8.56 -15.42 13.31
N PHE A 121 9.32 -14.76 12.43
CA PHE A 121 10.39 -13.85 12.85
C PHE A 121 9.84 -12.75 13.75
N PHE A 122 8.81 -12.04 13.34
CA PHE A 122 8.27 -10.92 14.12
C PHE A 122 7.65 -11.37 15.45
N LEU A 123 7.00 -12.54 15.52
CA LEU A 123 6.50 -13.08 16.78
C LEU A 123 7.61 -13.28 17.84
N HIS A 124 8.84 -13.57 17.40
CA HIS A 124 9.99 -13.74 18.29
C HIS A 124 10.81 -12.46 18.48
N TYR A 125 10.73 -11.54 17.52
CA TYR A 125 11.45 -10.27 17.57
C TYR A 125 10.72 -9.20 18.40
N LEU A 126 9.38 -9.27 18.47
CA LEU A 126 8.59 -8.35 19.27
C LEU A 126 8.89 -8.53 20.77
N VAL A 127 9.09 -7.43 21.46
CA VAL A 127 9.30 -7.38 22.92
C VAL A 127 8.18 -6.60 23.57
N GLU A 128 7.74 -7.04 24.76
CA GLU A 128 6.73 -6.31 25.51
C GLU A 128 7.38 -5.11 26.21
N ASP A 129 6.86 -3.91 25.94
CA ASP A 129 7.26 -2.70 26.63
C ASP A 129 6.77 -2.75 28.10
N PRO A 130 7.67 -2.65 29.07
CA PRO A 130 7.32 -2.79 30.49
C PRO A 130 6.43 -1.66 31.02
N HIS A 131 6.36 -0.53 30.32
CA HIS A 131 5.57 0.62 30.75
C HIS A 131 4.14 0.61 30.21
N THR A 132 3.97 0.15 28.97
CA THR A 132 2.67 0.20 28.28
C THR A 132 2.04 -1.18 28.09
N GLY A 133 2.82 -2.26 28.16
CA GLY A 133 2.38 -3.62 27.85
C GLY A 133 2.19 -3.89 26.35
N TYR A 134 2.52 -2.93 25.47
CA TYR A 134 2.47 -3.15 24.05
C TYR A 134 3.64 -4.00 23.56
N LEU A 135 3.40 -4.78 22.52
CA LEU A 135 4.45 -5.46 21.76
C LEU A 135 5.09 -4.48 20.78
N MET A 136 6.40 -4.31 20.90
CA MET A 136 7.19 -3.33 20.17
C MET A 136 8.27 -4.00 19.34
N THR A 137 8.49 -3.49 18.12
CA THR A 137 9.75 -3.73 17.39
C THR A 137 10.82 -2.79 17.91
N GLY A 138 12.09 -3.15 17.75
CA GLY A 138 13.14 -2.18 18.00
C GLY A 138 14.49 -2.76 18.38
N PRO A 139 15.55 -1.97 18.16
CA PRO A 139 15.50 -0.65 17.50
C PRO A 139 15.19 -0.73 16.00
N SER A 140 14.49 0.28 15.48
CA SER A 140 14.13 0.42 14.07
C SER A 140 14.12 1.89 13.66
N THR A 141 13.86 2.17 12.38
CA THR A 141 13.79 3.53 11.84
C THR A 141 12.49 3.78 11.10
N SER A 142 12.07 5.05 10.97
CA SER A 142 11.12 5.48 9.93
C SER A 142 11.94 5.97 8.73
N PRO A 143 12.31 5.09 7.80
CA PRO A 143 13.29 5.44 6.81
C PRO A 143 12.74 6.44 5.77
N GLU A 144 13.48 7.43 5.41
CA GLU A 144 14.84 7.83 5.82
C GLU A 144 14.81 9.11 6.68
N ASN A 145 13.79 9.25 7.54
CA ASN A 145 13.55 10.45 8.34
C ASN A 145 14.18 10.34 9.74
N SER A 146 14.28 11.47 10.42
CA SER A 146 14.80 11.61 11.78
C SER A 146 13.95 12.57 12.62
N PHE A 147 14.16 12.55 13.92
CA PHE A 147 13.44 13.37 14.90
C PHE A 147 14.40 14.07 15.86
N ARG A 148 13.93 15.13 16.50
CA ARG A 148 14.66 15.86 17.54
C ARG A 148 14.22 15.43 18.92
N TYR A 149 15.20 15.06 19.75
CA TYR A 149 14.96 14.71 21.14
C TYR A 149 16.10 15.23 22.01
N GLN A 150 15.81 16.03 23.02
CA GLN A 150 16.79 16.62 23.95
C GLN A 150 17.96 17.33 23.26
N GLY A 151 17.70 18.01 22.15
CA GLY A 151 18.71 18.73 21.36
C GLY A 151 19.51 17.88 20.38
N TRP A 152 19.28 16.58 20.34
CA TRP A 152 19.90 15.64 19.40
C TRP A 152 18.96 15.31 18.23
N GLU A 153 19.55 15.08 17.08
CA GLU A 153 18.85 14.48 15.95
C GLU A 153 19.08 12.97 15.97
N LEU A 154 18.00 12.21 16.02
CA LEU A 154 17.98 10.77 16.17
C LEU A 154 17.10 10.12 15.10
N ALA A 155 17.45 8.91 14.66
CA ALA A 155 16.66 8.14 13.70
C ALA A 155 16.12 6.82 14.29
N LEU A 156 16.79 6.29 15.31
CA LEU A 156 16.38 5.03 15.95
C LEU A 156 15.29 5.25 16.98
N SER A 157 14.25 4.45 16.92
CA SER A 157 13.18 4.40 17.91
C SER A 157 12.68 2.98 18.11
N MET A 158 11.86 2.79 19.16
CA MET A 158 11.03 1.61 19.27
C MET A 158 9.75 1.82 18.48
N MET A 159 9.30 0.81 17.77
CA MET A 159 8.01 0.76 17.05
C MET A 159 7.66 2.07 16.32
N PRO A 160 8.46 2.54 15.34
CA PRO A 160 8.00 3.61 14.47
C PRO A 160 6.69 3.19 13.79
N THR A 161 5.82 4.15 13.48
CA THR A 161 4.48 3.86 12.97
C THR A 161 4.47 2.97 11.73
N CYS A 162 5.46 3.12 10.84
CA CYS A 162 5.61 2.23 9.69
C CYS A 162 5.82 0.76 10.09
N ASP A 163 6.61 0.49 11.14
CA ASP A 163 6.79 -0.88 11.66
C ASP A 163 5.47 -1.43 12.20
N ARG A 164 4.78 -0.64 13.01
CA ARG A 164 3.45 -1.02 13.54
C ARG A 164 2.47 -1.37 12.42
N VAL A 165 2.43 -0.57 11.38
CA VAL A 165 1.57 -0.79 10.21
C VAL A 165 1.94 -2.09 9.51
N LEU A 166 3.21 -2.28 9.22
CA LEU A 166 3.71 -3.43 8.47
C LEU A 166 3.58 -4.75 9.23
N VAL A 167 3.84 -4.75 10.55
CA VAL A 167 3.65 -5.95 11.39
C VAL A 167 2.17 -6.33 11.47
N TYR A 168 1.28 -5.35 11.61
CA TYR A 168 -0.16 -5.59 11.59
C TYR A 168 -0.59 -6.23 10.27
N GLU A 169 -0.20 -5.66 9.13
CA GLU A 169 -0.55 -6.18 7.80
C GLU A 169 -0.02 -7.60 7.56
N LEU A 170 1.19 -7.89 8.02
CA LEU A 170 1.76 -9.23 7.91
C LEU A 170 0.95 -10.25 8.71
N PHE A 171 0.63 -9.92 9.97
CA PHE A 171 -0.11 -10.83 10.83
C PHE A 171 -1.53 -11.04 10.33
N ASP A 172 -2.21 -9.98 9.90
CA ASP A 172 -3.55 -10.05 9.32
C ASP A 172 -3.56 -10.86 8.02
N ALA A 173 -2.60 -10.63 7.12
CA ALA A 173 -2.42 -11.42 5.89
C ALA A 173 -2.20 -12.91 6.18
N CYS A 174 -1.42 -13.24 7.21
CA CYS A 174 -1.22 -14.63 7.63
C CYS A 174 -2.50 -15.25 8.22
N ILE A 175 -3.24 -14.51 9.05
CA ILE A 175 -4.51 -14.95 9.62
C ILE A 175 -5.51 -15.26 8.51
N GLN A 176 -5.73 -14.31 7.61
CA GLN A 176 -6.65 -14.47 6.49
C GLN A 176 -6.23 -15.58 5.53
N SER A 177 -4.92 -15.70 5.23
CA SER A 177 -4.38 -16.78 4.40
C SER A 177 -4.64 -18.15 5.00
N ALA A 178 -4.39 -18.30 6.30
CA ALA A 178 -4.62 -19.56 7.03
C ALA A 178 -6.11 -19.91 7.09
N GLU A 179 -6.99 -18.92 7.22
CA GLU A 179 -8.45 -19.09 7.16
C GLU A 179 -8.92 -19.57 5.78
N VAL A 180 -8.41 -18.95 4.71
CA VAL A 180 -8.72 -19.34 3.32
C VAL A 180 -8.26 -20.76 3.01
N LEU A 181 -7.11 -21.16 3.56
CA LEU A 181 -6.51 -22.48 3.35
C LEU A 181 -7.02 -23.55 4.33
N GLY A 182 -7.67 -23.15 5.44
CA GLY A 182 -8.18 -24.06 6.48
C GLY A 182 -7.06 -24.75 7.28
N ILE A 183 -5.96 -24.03 7.56
CA ILE A 183 -4.76 -24.58 8.22
C ILE A 183 -4.28 -23.71 9.38
N ASP A 184 -3.33 -24.22 10.19
CA ASP A 184 -2.52 -23.48 11.16
C ASP A 184 -3.34 -22.70 12.22
N GLN A 185 -4.35 -23.32 12.80
CA GLN A 185 -5.24 -22.67 13.79
C GLN A 185 -4.47 -22.05 14.98
N ASP A 186 -3.55 -22.80 15.60
CA ASP A 186 -2.79 -22.33 16.77
C ASP A 186 -1.89 -21.14 16.44
N PHE A 187 -1.28 -21.16 15.25
CA PHE A 187 -0.46 -20.05 14.77
C PHE A 187 -1.32 -18.80 14.53
N ARG A 188 -2.47 -18.98 13.93
CA ARG A 188 -3.46 -17.93 13.69
C ARG A 188 -3.91 -17.27 15.02
N ASP A 189 -4.19 -18.09 16.03
CA ASP A 189 -4.62 -17.57 17.33
C ASP A 189 -3.48 -16.82 18.04
N SER A 190 -2.23 -17.27 17.90
CA SER A 190 -1.05 -16.54 18.38
C SER A 190 -0.90 -15.16 17.73
N LEU A 191 -1.12 -15.08 16.40
CA LEU A 191 -1.08 -13.80 15.66
C LEU A 191 -2.21 -12.86 16.09
N LYS A 192 -3.43 -13.37 16.32
CA LYS A 192 -4.56 -12.58 16.84
C LYS A 192 -4.25 -11.96 18.20
N LEU A 193 -3.65 -12.73 19.09
CA LEU A 193 -3.21 -12.22 20.41
C LEU A 193 -2.13 -11.16 20.28
N ALA A 194 -1.17 -11.36 19.37
CA ALA A 194 -0.11 -10.37 19.13
C ALA A 194 -0.66 -9.06 18.56
N ILE A 195 -1.60 -9.11 17.59
CA ILE A 195 -2.26 -7.91 17.05
C ILE A 195 -2.95 -7.09 18.14
N GLN A 196 -3.62 -7.74 19.10
CA GLN A 196 -4.30 -7.04 20.20
C GLN A 196 -3.35 -6.28 21.11
N LYS A 197 -2.07 -6.66 21.15
CA LYS A 197 -1.02 -6.01 21.90
C LYS A 197 -0.19 -5.01 21.10
N LEU A 198 -0.44 -4.82 19.81
CA LEU A 198 0.22 -3.76 19.04
C LEU A 198 -0.31 -2.39 19.48
N PRO A 199 0.54 -1.34 19.51
CA PRO A 199 0.08 0.00 19.86
C PRO A 199 -0.93 0.52 18.82
N PRO A 200 -1.88 1.39 19.21
CA PRO A 200 -2.77 2.05 18.25
C PRO A 200 -2.00 3.04 17.37
N LEU A 201 -2.56 3.37 16.20
CA LEU A 201 -2.16 4.57 15.46
C LEU A 201 -2.55 5.80 16.29
N LYS A 202 -1.67 6.80 16.34
CA LYS A 202 -1.84 7.98 17.19
C LYS A 202 -1.89 9.26 16.36
N ILE A 203 -2.62 10.24 16.86
CA ILE A 203 -2.58 11.63 16.37
C ILE A 203 -1.74 12.43 17.35
N GLY A 204 -0.68 13.08 16.85
CA GLY A 204 0.22 13.89 17.66
C GLY A 204 -0.34 15.28 18.00
N LYS A 205 0.38 16.02 18.82
CA LYS A 205 0.04 17.38 19.26
C LYS A 205 -0.19 18.36 18.10
N ASN A 206 0.43 18.10 16.95
CA ASN A 206 0.26 18.91 15.73
C ASN A 206 -0.99 18.52 14.93
N GLY A 207 -1.76 17.50 15.39
CA GLY A 207 -2.93 16.99 14.70
C GLY A 207 -2.60 16.13 13.47
N GLU A 208 -1.36 15.66 13.33
CA GLU A 208 -0.87 14.76 12.29
C GLU A 208 -0.84 13.31 12.79
N VAL A 209 -0.89 12.34 11.89
CA VAL A 209 -0.55 10.96 12.24
C VAL A 209 0.90 10.94 12.71
N GLN A 210 1.14 10.42 13.93
CA GLN A 210 2.48 10.31 14.47
C GLN A 210 3.36 9.38 13.62
N GLU A 211 4.57 9.83 13.30
CA GLU A 211 5.56 9.03 12.57
C GLU A 211 6.33 8.09 13.51
N TRP A 212 6.51 8.48 14.76
CA TRP A 212 7.16 7.69 15.81
C TRP A 212 6.20 7.37 16.95
N PHE A 213 6.52 6.37 17.74
CA PHE A 213 5.69 5.98 18.89
C PHE A 213 5.52 7.11 19.90
N GLU A 214 6.60 7.84 20.14
CA GLU A 214 6.59 9.05 20.96
C GLU A 214 6.24 10.29 20.11
N ASP A 215 5.54 11.26 20.71
CA ASP A 215 5.19 12.51 20.04
C ASP A 215 6.39 13.49 20.05
N VAL A 216 7.35 13.19 19.19
CA VAL A 216 8.60 13.95 19.02
C VAL A 216 8.53 14.93 17.87
N GLU A 217 9.46 15.89 17.84
CA GLU A 217 9.56 16.86 16.75
C GLU A 217 10.22 16.23 15.53
N ASN A 218 9.60 16.38 14.36
CA ASN A 218 10.19 15.95 13.09
C ASN A 218 11.42 16.82 12.76
N ALA A 219 12.56 16.20 12.51
CA ALA A 219 13.77 16.95 12.17
C ALA A 219 13.75 17.52 10.74
N HIS A 220 13.06 16.82 9.82
CA HIS A 220 12.96 17.19 8.40
C HIS A 220 11.51 17.19 7.93
N PRO A 221 10.72 18.21 8.26
CA PRO A 221 9.32 18.29 7.86
C PRO A 221 9.10 18.36 6.34
N ASN A 222 10.16 18.72 5.60
CA ASN A 222 10.21 18.77 4.13
C ASN A 222 10.68 17.45 3.49
N HIS A 223 10.89 16.39 4.27
CA HIS A 223 11.43 15.12 3.78
C HIS A 223 10.48 14.43 2.79
N ARG A 224 11.03 13.82 1.71
CA ARG A 224 10.28 13.13 0.66
C ARG A 224 9.53 11.88 1.13
N CYS A 225 10.02 11.18 2.15
CA CYS A 225 9.39 9.97 2.66
C CYS A 225 8.33 10.26 3.73
N ALA A 226 7.21 9.57 3.65
CA ALA A 226 6.12 9.59 4.60
C ALA A 226 5.69 8.15 4.92
N THR A 227 6.62 7.34 5.45
CA THR A 227 6.45 5.90 5.64
C THR A 227 5.31 5.54 6.61
N HIS A 228 4.95 6.42 7.55
CA HIS A 228 3.80 6.25 8.42
C HIS A 228 2.46 6.31 7.66
N LEU A 229 2.40 6.95 6.48
CA LEU A 229 1.22 6.96 5.62
C LEU A 229 1.04 5.67 4.79
N LEU A 230 1.89 4.66 4.96
CA LEU A 230 1.58 3.30 4.52
C LEU A 230 0.24 2.81 5.08
N SER A 231 -0.14 3.32 6.24
CA SER A 231 -1.45 3.09 6.86
C SER A 231 -2.64 3.54 6.01
N LEU A 232 -2.46 4.57 5.16
CA LEU A 232 -3.47 5.09 4.22
C LEU A 232 -3.38 4.42 2.85
N TYR A 233 -2.15 4.29 2.30
CA TYR A 233 -1.88 3.63 1.02
C TYR A 233 -0.45 3.06 1.01
N PRO A 234 -0.24 1.82 0.54
CA PRO A 234 -1.17 0.93 -0.16
C PRO A 234 -2.14 0.15 0.74
N PHE A 235 -1.93 0.22 2.07
CA PHE A 235 -2.83 -0.45 3.01
C PHE A 235 -4.11 0.36 3.26
N ALA A 236 -4.91 -0.04 4.25
CA ALA A 236 -6.21 0.58 4.52
C ALA A 236 -6.54 0.63 6.03
N GLN A 237 -5.51 0.76 6.89
CA GLN A 237 -5.72 0.94 8.32
C GLN A 237 -6.23 2.35 8.63
N ILE A 238 -5.97 3.31 7.74
CA ILE A 238 -6.59 4.63 7.74
C ILE A 238 -7.56 4.70 6.57
N SER A 239 -8.81 5.05 6.85
CA SER A 239 -9.84 5.25 5.84
C SER A 239 -10.87 6.28 6.27
N LEU A 240 -11.50 6.93 5.30
CA LEU A 240 -12.57 7.91 5.56
C LEU A 240 -13.78 7.29 6.25
N GLN A 241 -14.04 6.01 6.00
CA GLN A 241 -15.24 5.34 6.52
C GLN A 241 -15.04 4.80 7.93
N HIS A 242 -13.86 4.20 8.23
CA HIS A 242 -13.66 3.47 9.47
C HIS A 242 -12.81 4.24 10.50
N THR A 243 -11.96 5.16 10.05
CA THR A 243 -11.06 5.95 10.90
C THR A 243 -10.99 7.40 10.42
N PRO A 244 -12.12 8.14 10.37
CA PRO A 244 -12.18 9.47 9.77
C PRO A 244 -11.25 10.50 10.45
N GLU A 245 -11.05 10.42 11.76
CA GLU A 245 -10.11 11.29 12.47
C GLU A 245 -8.66 11.06 12.06
N LEU A 246 -8.26 9.80 11.88
CA LEU A 246 -6.94 9.45 11.36
C LEU A 246 -6.79 9.84 9.87
N ALA A 247 -7.87 9.78 9.09
CA ALA A 247 -7.85 10.22 7.70
C ALA A 247 -7.62 11.73 7.59
N GLU A 248 -8.26 12.53 8.46
CA GLU A 248 -8.00 13.97 8.54
C GLU A 248 -6.57 14.26 9.00
N ALA A 249 -6.08 13.53 9.99
CA ALA A 249 -4.70 13.64 10.45
C ALA A 249 -3.68 13.26 9.36
N ALA A 250 -3.97 12.25 8.54
CA ALA A 250 -3.15 11.87 7.40
C ALA A 250 -3.16 12.97 6.31
N LYS A 251 -4.33 13.57 6.03
CA LYS A 251 -4.42 14.73 5.13
C LYS A 251 -3.53 15.87 5.59
N LYS A 252 -3.54 16.15 6.89
CA LYS A 252 -2.70 17.20 7.46
C LYS A 252 -1.20 16.94 7.30
N VAL A 253 -0.74 15.69 7.43
CA VAL A 253 0.65 15.30 7.11
C VAL A 253 1.01 15.68 5.67
N ILE A 254 0.11 15.34 4.73
CA ILE A 254 0.33 15.59 3.29
C ILE A 254 0.39 17.09 3.02
N ASP A 255 -0.58 17.85 3.50
CA ASP A 255 -0.71 19.30 3.29
C ASP A 255 0.48 20.05 3.89
N ASN A 256 0.95 19.67 5.08
CA ASN A 256 2.11 20.26 5.74
C ASN A 256 3.40 19.96 4.97
N ARG A 257 3.59 18.74 4.47
CA ARG A 257 4.77 18.41 3.65
C ARG A 257 4.80 19.20 2.34
N LEU A 258 3.67 19.26 1.63
CA LEU A 258 3.56 20.01 0.37
C LEU A 258 3.75 21.52 0.54
N SER A 259 3.40 22.07 1.69
CA SER A 259 3.58 23.49 2.02
C SER A 259 4.92 23.81 2.69
N ALA A 260 5.70 22.79 3.06
CA ALA A 260 7.01 23.00 3.66
C ALA A 260 7.95 23.69 2.67
N PRO A 261 8.73 24.71 3.10
CA PRO A 261 9.80 25.25 2.27
C PRO A 261 10.76 24.16 1.86
N ASP A 262 11.16 24.18 0.60
CA ASP A 262 12.13 23.23 0.02
C ASP A 262 11.72 21.76 0.19
N TRP A 263 10.40 21.46 0.08
CA TRP A 263 9.97 20.07 0.06
C TRP A 263 10.69 19.28 -1.03
N GLU A 264 11.23 18.14 -0.65
CA GLU A 264 11.97 17.23 -1.54
C GLU A 264 11.00 16.56 -2.55
N ASP A 265 10.58 17.35 -3.56
CA ASP A 265 9.63 16.93 -4.60
C ASP A 265 10.30 16.04 -5.64
N VAL A 266 10.28 14.74 -5.39
CA VAL A 266 10.78 13.72 -6.31
C VAL A 266 9.62 12.89 -6.87
N GLU A 267 9.89 12.16 -7.94
CA GLU A 267 8.89 11.43 -8.73
C GLU A 267 8.06 10.45 -7.90
N PHE A 268 8.69 9.64 -7.03
CA PHE A 268 7.98 8.66 -6.20
C PHE A 268 7.13 9.32 -5.10
N SER A 269 7.65 10.40 -4.49
CA SER A 269 6.90 11.16 -3.48
C SER A 269 5.67 11.80 -4.10
N ARG A 270 5.83 12.41 -5.27
CA ARG A 270 4.74 13.03 -6.01
C ARG A 270 3.69 12.00 -6.45
N ALA A 271 4.13 10.81 -6.89
CA ALA A 271 3.23 9.71 -7.21
C ALA A 271 2.45 9.20 -5.98
N ASN A 272 3.09 9.18 -4.80
CA ASN A 272 2.38 8.87 -3.55
C ASN A 272 1.27 9.86 -3.24
N MET A 273 1.48 11.17 -3.48
CA MET A 273 0.44 12.18 -3.25
C MET A 273 -0.81 11.91 -4.10
N ILE A 274 -0.65 11.41 -5.34
CA ILE A 274 -1.80 11.02 -6.18
C ILE A 274 -2.62 9.94 -5.45
N SER A 275 -1.96 8.89 -4.97
CA SER A 275 -2.60 7.76 -4.30
C SER A 275 -3.24 8.17 -2.95
N TYR A 276 -2.54 8.98 -2.16
CA TYR A 276 -3.04 9.45 -0.88
C TYR A 276 -4.31 10.29 -1.05
N TYR A 277 -4.28 11.29 -1.94
CA TYR A 277 -5.45 12.12 -2.21
C TYR A 277 -6.59 11.34 -2.87
N ALA A 278 -6.30 10.34 -3.71
CA ALA A 278 -7.32 9.44 -4.23
C ALA A 278 -8.04 8.67 -3.11
N ARG A 279 -7.29 8.17 -2.10
CA ARG A 279 -7.86 7.48 -0.92
C ARG A 279 -8.64 8.42 0.00
N LEU A 280 -8.24 9.67 0.08
CA LEU A 280 -8.93 10.73 0.82
C LEU A 280 -10.10 11.35 0.02
N LYS A 281 -10.34 10.92 -1.22
CA LYS A 281 -11.39 11.43 -2.12
C LYS A 281 -11.25 12.92 -2.40
N GLU A 282 -10.02 13.38 -2.56
CA GLU A 282 -9.64 14.73 -2.93
C GLU A 282 -9.20 14.75 -4.42
N PRO A 283 -10.15 14.74 -5.36
CA PRO A 283 -9.84 14.53 -6.78
C PRO A 283 -9.00 15.63 -7.41
N GLU A 284 -9.20 16.88 -7.01
CA GLU A 284 -8.47 18.02 -7.61
C GLU A 284 -7.01 18.03 -7.13
N GLU A 285 -6.75 17.65 -5.86
CA GLU A 285 -5.40 17.57 -5.31
C GLU A 285 -4.63 16.36 -5.89
N ALA A 286 -5.33 15.24 -6.09
CA ALA A 286 -4.76 14.09 -6.80
C ALA A 286 -4.38 14.47 -8.25
N TYR A 287 -5.27 15.15 -8.97
CA TYR A 287 -5.01 15.62 -10.33
C TYR A 287 -3.92 16.68 -10.38
N HIS A 288 -3.88 17.60 -9.42
CA HIS A 288 -2.80 18.56 -9.29
C HIS A 288 -1.45 17.86 -9.15
N SER A 289 -1.35 16.89 -8.26
CA SER A 289 -0.12 16.11 -8.05
C SER A 289 0.32 15.36 -9.32
N LEU A 290 -0.62 14.74 -10.04
CA LEU A 290 -0.37 14.14 -11.35
C LEU A 290 0.13 15.17 -12.36
N SER A 291 -0.50 16.33 -12.42
CA SER A 291 -0.12 17.42 -13.35
C SER A 291 1.29 17.95 -13.06
N VAL A 292 1.67 18.07 -11.78
CA VAL A 292 3.03 18.47 -11.38
C VAL A 292 4.04 17.41 -11.81
N LEU A 293 3.77 16.13 -11.54
CA LEU A 293 4.63 15.02 -11.97
C LEU A 293 4.88 15.07 -13.47
N LEU A 294 3.82 15.17 -14.28
CA LEU A 294 3.91 15.19 -15.73
C LEU A 294 4.57 16.45 -16.31
N ARG A 295 4.63 17.56 -15.58
CA ARG A 295 5.25 18.81 -16.04
C ARG A 295 6.69 18.96 -15.59
N LYS A 296 7.05 18.44 -14.40
CA LYS A 296 8.33 18.74 -13.76
C LYS A 296 9.24 17.52 -13.57
N LEU A 297 8.67 16.34 -13.43
CA LEU A 297 9.38 15.14 -12.95
C LEU A 297 9.45 14.03 -14.00
N ILE A 298 9.26 14.39 -15.28
CA ILE A 298 9.46 13.48 -16.42
C ILE A 298 10.35 14.09 -17.49
N GLN A 299 11.00 13.23 -18.24
CA GLN A 299 11.75 13.59 -19.46
C GLN A 299 10.82 13.50 -20.70
N LYS A 300 11.32 13.98 -21.86
CA LYS A 300 10.57 13.92 -23.13
C LYS A 300 10.14 12.53 -23.56
N ASN A 301 10.83 11.51 -23.10
CA ASN A 301 10.52 10.08 -23.32
C ASN A 301 9.52 9.51 -22.29
N LEU A 302 8.95 10.37 -21.45
CA LEU A 302 8.02 10.05 -20.34
C LEU A 302 8.67 9.28 -19.18
N PHE A 303 9.97 9.14 -19.12
CA PHE A 303 10.64 8.56 -17.97
C PHE A 303 10.65 9.53 -16.80
N THR A 304 10.26 9.04 -15.62
CA THR A 304 10.30 9.83 -14.39
C THR A 304 11.73 10.02 -13.91
N ILE A 305 11.97 11.16 -13.28
CA ILE A 305 13.31 11.55 -12.80
C ILE A 305 13.26 12.08 -11.36
N SER A 306 14.31 11.79 -10.62
CA SER A 306 14.68 12.52 -9.42
C SER A 306 15.66 13.62 -9.79
N ALA A 307 15.35 14.86 -9.40
CA ALA A 307 16.16 16.03 -9.77
C ALA A 307 17.52 16.04 -9.06
N ALA A 308 18.51 16.66 -9.69
CA ALA A 308 19.80 16.93 -9.09
C ALA A 308 19.66 17.68 -7.75
N GLY A 309 20.49 17.36 -6.78
CA GLY A 309 20.53 17.97 -5.45
C GLY A 309 19.62 17.29 -4.41
N ILE A 310 18.74 16.38 -4.82
CA ILE A 310 17.86 15.66 -3.89
C ILE A 310 18.40 14.24 -3.65
N GLY A 311 18.41 13.82 -2.38
CA GLY A 311 18.87 12.49 -2.00
C GLY A 311 20.33 12.17 -2.37
N GLY A 312 21.17 13.21 -2.54
CA GLY A 312 22.58 13.08 -2.91
C GLY A 312 22.83 12.88 -4.42
N ALA A 313 21.83 13.10 -5.27
CA ALA A 313 21.99 13.03 -6.73
C ALA A 313 22.79 14.23 -7.25
N GLU A 314 23.87 13.98 -8.00
CA GLU A 314 24.69 15.05 -8.63
C GLU A 314 24.07 15.56 -9.95
N CYS A 315 23.20 14.79 -10.56
CA CYS A 315 22.46 15.13 -11.78
C CYS A 315 21.07 14.51 -11.75
N ASP A 316 20.20 14.90 -12.68
CA ASP A 316 18.92 14.24 -12.88
C ASP A 316 19.14 12.75 -13.14
N ILE A 317 18.51 11.90 -12.34
CA ILE A 317 18.60 10.45 -12.50
C ILE A 317 17.23 9.88 -12.86
N TYR A 318 17.21 8.93 -13.78
CA TYR A 318 15.99 8.16 -14.05
C TYR A 318 15.68 7.26 -12.87
N ILE A 319 14.43 7.30 -12.40
CA ILE A 319 13.89 6.39 -11.38
C ILE A 319 12.54 5.87 -11.85
N PHE A 320 12.41 4.55 -11.89
CA PHE A 320 11.24 3.85 -12.45
C PHE A 320 9.99 3.93 -11.57
N ASP A 321 10.16 4.21 -10.30
CA ASP A 321 9.11 4.21 -9.27
C ASP A 321 7.92 5.09 -9.67
N GLY A 322 8.19 6.33 -10.09
CA GLY A 322 7.15 7.25 -10.52
C GLY A 322 6.37 6.75 -11.75
N ASN A 323 7.05 6.06 -12.69
CA ASN A 323 6.39 5.49 -13.86
C ASN A 323 5.37 4.40 -13.52
N GLN A 324 5.53 3.71 -12.40
CA GLN A 324 4.62 2.63 -11.98
C GLN A 324 3.64 3.11 -10.90
N ALA A 325 4.09 3.94 -9.96
CA ALA A 325 3.23 4.40 -8.87
C ALA A 325 2.18 5.44 -9.34
N ALA A 326 2.51 6.32 -10.28
CA ALA A 326 1.55 7.30 -10.77
C ALA A 326 0.35 6.66 -11.50
N PRO A 327 0.51 5.70 -12.43
CA PRO A 327 -0.62 4.95 -12.98
C PRO A 327 -1.41 4.15 -11.93
N ALA A 328 -0.76 3.62 -10.89
CA ALA A 328 -1.47 2.99 -9.78
C ALA A 328 -2.34 4.01 -9.03
N GLY A 329 -1.84 5.24 -8.82
CA GLY A 329 -2.61 6.35 -8.26
C GLY A 329 -3.80 6.75 -9.14
N ILE A 330 -3.62 6.82 -10.47
CA ILE A 330 -4.72 7.05 -11.42
C ILE A 330 -5.78 5.95 -11.30
N ALA A 331 -5.36 4.70 -11.19
CA ALA A 331 -6.29 3.59 -11.01
C ALA A 331 -7.09 3.74 -9.69
N GLU A 332 -6.47 4.18 -8.59
CA GLU A 332 -7.15 4.49 -7.33
C GLU A 332 -8.13 5.68 -7.45
N MET A 333 -7.86 6.66 -8.31
CA MET A 333 -8.82 7.74 -8.60
C MET A 333 -10.09 7.22 -9.31
N LEU A 334 -9.96 6.15 -10.09
CA LEU A 334 -11.02 5.63 -10.95
C LEU A 334 -11.76 4.41 -10.36
N LEU A 335 -11.07 3.59 -9.55
CA LEU A 335 -11.64 2.34 -9.02
C LEU A 335 -10.99 1.96 -7.70
N GLN A 336 -11.79 1.82 -6.65
CA GLN A 336 -11.33 1.37 -5.35
C GLN A 336 -12.07 0.11 -4.89
N SER A 337 -11.38 -0.75 -4.15
CA SER A 337 -11.95 -1.98 -3.58
C SER A 337 -11.32 -2.37 -2.24
N HIS A 338 -10.70 -1.43 -1.53
CA HIS A 338 -9.96 -1.68 -0.29
C HIS A 338 -10.85 -1.68 0.96
N GLU A 339 -12.00 -1.00 0.93
CA GLU A 339 -12.93 -0.91 2.06
C GLU A 339 -14.00 -2.03 2.09
N GLY A 340 -13.74 -3.14 1.39
CA GLY A 340 -14.64 -4.28 1.35
C GLY A 340 -15.81 -4.15 0.38
N TYR A 341 -15.87 -3.06 -0.37
CA TYR A 341 -16.80 -2.84 -1.49
C TYR A 341 -16.08 -2.23 -2.69
N VAL A 342 -16.69 -2.36 -3.86
CA VAL A 342 -16.22 -1.74 -5.11
C VAL A 342 -16.84 -0.36 -5.23
N GLU A 343 -16.02 0.66 -5.44
CA GLU A 343 -16.46 2.04 -5.67
C GLU A 343 -15.86 2.55 -6.98
N PHE A 344 -16.72 3.02 -7.87
CA PHE A 344 -16.34 3.57 -9.16
C PHE A 344 -16.15 5.08 -9.09
N ILE A 345 -15.12 5.60 -9.76
CA ILE A 345 -14.74 7.02 -9.83
C ILE A 345 -14.77 7.77 -8.49
N PRO A 346 -14.18 7.19 -7.41
CA PRO A 346 -14.24 7.78 -6.08
C PRO A 346 -13.55 9.15 -5.99
N ALA A 347 -12.61 9.43 -6.90
CA ALA A 347 -11.83 10.67 -6.94
C ALA A 347 -11.68 11.18 -8.38
N LEU A 348 -12.81 11.36 -9.10
CA LEU A 348 -12.81 11.85 -10.47
C LEU A 348 -12.62 13.38 -10.50
N PRO A 349 -11.54 13.92 -11.10
CA PRO A 349 -11.31 15.35 -11.18
C PRO A 349 -12.22 15.99 -12.26
N LYS A 350 -12.51 17.27 -12.10
CA LYS A 350 -13.30 18.05 -13.09
C LYS A 350 -12.67 18.09 -14.48
N ALA A 351 -11.35 17.89 -14.55
CA ALA A 351 -10.62 17.84 -15.82
C ALA A 351 -10.94 16.61 -16.67
N TRP A 352 -11.58 15.57 -16.09
CA TRP A 352 -11.96 14.34 -16.79
C TRP A 352 -13.49 14.16 -16.84
N PRO A 353 -14.23 15.07 -17.50
CA PRO A 353 -15.70 15.03 -17.54
C PRO A 353 -16.24 13.80 -18.24
N ASP A 354 -15.52 13.29 -19.22
CA ASP A 354 -15.88 12.13 -20.04
C ASP A 354 -14.73 11.14 -20.10
N GLY A 355 -15.03 9.85 -20.12
CA GLY A 355 -14.01 8.83 -20.25
C GLY A 355 -14.52 7.41 -20.10
N HIS A 356 -13.60 6.48 -20.21
CA HIS A 356 -13.84 5.07 -19.96
C HIS A 356 -12.56 4.36 -19.55
N PHE A 357 -12.72 3.25 -18.88
CA PHE A 357 -11.65 2.24 -18.72
C PHE A 357 -12.22 0.83 -18.92
N LYS A 358 -11.34 -0.12 -19.23
CA LYS A 358 -11.67 -1.53 -19.37
C LYS A 358 -10.61 -2.38 -18.72
N GLY A 359 -11.06 -3.44 -18.06
CA GLY A 359 -10.17 -4.49 -17.56
C GLY A 359 -9.42 -4.15 -16.28
N LEU A 360 -9.79 -3.10 -15.52
CA LEU A 360 -9.20 -2.90 -14.20
C LEU A 360 -9.68 -3.98 -13.23
N CYS A 361 -8.76 -4.53 -12.46
CA CYS A 361 -9.07 -5.58 -11.50
C CYS A 361 -9.42 -5.03 -10.13
N ILE A 362 -10.20 -5.81 -9.38
CA ILE A 362 -10.59 -5.51 -8.01
C ILE A 362 -10.22 -6.65 -7.07
N ARG A 363 -10.08 -6.33 -5.79
CA ARG A 363 -9.93 -7.33 -4.74
C ARG A 363 -11.13 -8.26 -4.73
N GLY A 364 -10.87 -9.55 -4.55
CA GLY A 364 -11.89 -10.57 -4.61
C GLY A 364 -12.01 -11.28 -5.95
N GLY A 365 -11.12 -10.99 -6.92
CA GLY A 365 -11.10 -11.66 -8.20
C GLY A 365 -12.22 -11.21 -9.12
N GLY A 366 -12.27 -9.94 -9.43
CA GLY A 366 -13.18 -9.35 -10.41
C GLY A 366 -12.45 -8.42 -11.37
N GLU A 367 -13.07 -8.19 -12.52
CA GLU A 367 -12.63 -7.27 -13.56
C GLU A 367 -13.72 -6.26 -13.85
N ALA A 368 -13.37 -4.99 -13.88
CA ALA A 368 -14.30 -3.89 -14.00
C ALA A 368 -14.07 -3.09 -15.28
N ASP A 369 -15.18 -2.73 -15.94
CA ASP A 369 -15.24 -1.76 -17.02
C ASP A 369 -16.12 -0.59 -16.58
N LEU A 370 -15.80 0.60 -17.03
CA LEU A 370 -16.58 1.81 -16.75
C LEU A 370 -16.61 2.75 -17.93
N GLU A 371 -17.76 3.40 -18.11
CA GLU A 371 -17.97 4.53 -18.99
C GLU A 371 -18.70 5.65 -18.26
N TRP A 372 -18.16 6.86 -18.31
CA TRP A 372 -18.78 8.05 -17.74
C TRP A 372 -18.84 9.21 -18.72
N GLN A 373 -19.79 10.09 -18.51
CA GLN A 373 -20.02 11.28 -19.32
C GLN A 373 -20.57 12.41 -18.44
N ASN A 374 -20.09 13.63 -18.63
CA ASN A 374 -20.43 14.79 -17.79
C ASN A 374 -20.17 14.53 -16.31
N SER A 375 -19.07 13.87 -15.98
CA SER A 375 -18.68 13.44 -14.64
C SER A 375 -19.65 12.46 -13.96
N GLU A 376 -20.56 11.83 -14.71
CA GLU A 376 -21.52 10.86 -14.22
C GLU A 376 -21.32 9.50 -14.86
N ILE A 377 -21.42 8.43 -14.06
CA ILE A 377 -21.37 7.07 -14.57
C ILE A 377 -22.56 6.83 -15.51
N ARG A 378 -22.29 6.38 -16.72
CA ARG A 378 -23.28 5.92 -17.67
C ARG A 378 -23.50 4.42 -17.59
N LYS A 379 -22.39 3.70 -17.55
CA LYS A 379 -22.40 2.25 -17.49
C LYS A 379 -21.17 1.75 -16.75
N ALA A 380 -21.38 0.85 -15.80
CA ALA A 380 -20.32 0.06 -15.18
C ALA A 380 -20.60 -1.42 -15.42
N CYS A 381 -19.56 -2.21 -15.47
CA CYS A 381 -19.64 -3.64 -15.58
C CYS A 381 -18.62 -4.29 -14.64
N LEU A 382 -19.03 -5.36 -13.96
CA LEU A 382 -18.17 -6.21 -13.16
C LEU A 382 -18.28 -7.64 -13.66
N THR A 383 -17.15 -8.23 -14.07
CA THR A 383 -17.05 -9.65 -14.44
C THR A 383 -16.34 -10.39 -13.31
N ALA A 384 -16.99 -11.38 -12.72
CA ALA A 384 -16.40 -12.19 -11.66
C ALA A 384 -15.41 -13.22 -12.22
N ARG A 385 -14.23 -13.32 -11.62
CA ARG A 385 -13.22 -14.34 -11.91
C ARG A 385 -13.22 -15.50 -10.91
N SER A 386 -13.99 -15.34 -9.83
CA SER A 386 -14.18 -16.33 -8.77
C SER A 386 -15.62 -16.33 -8.28
N ASP A 387 -16.07 -17.45 -7.68
CA ASP A 387 -17.39 -17.56 -7.04
C ASP A 387 -17.34 -16.84 -5.70
N ARG A 388 -18.03 -15.70 -5.57
CA ARG A 388 -18.13 -14.99 -4.29
C ARG A 388 -19.24 -13.94 -4.27
N GLU A 389 -19.51 -13.42 -3.07
CA GLU A 389 -20.28 -12.21 -2.88
C GLU A 389 -19.40 -10.98 -3.09
N PHE A 390 -19.80 -10.10 -3.99
CA PHE A 390 -19.24 -8.76 -4.16
C PHE A 390 -20.18 -7.74 -3.51
N LYS A 391 -19.58 -6.71 -2.93
CA LYS A 391 -20.32 -5.55 -2.43
C LYS A 391 -20.01 -4.37 -3.34
N ILE A 392 -21.03 -3.68 -3.80
CA ILE A 392 -20.89 -2.57 -4.77
C ILE A 392 -21.53 -1.33 -4.17
N LYS A 393 -20.79 -0.24 -4.16
CA LYS A 393 -21.29 1.08 -3.74
C LYS A 393 -21.82 1.84 -4.95
N LEU A 394 -23.08 2.25 -4.90
CA LEU A 394 -23.71 3.06 -5.95
C LEU A 394 -23.55 4.54 -5.66
N PRO A 395 -23.17 5.36 -6.65
CA PRO A 395 -23.18 6.80 -6.50
C PRO A 395 -24.62 7.35 -6.56
N GLY A 396 -24.91 8.38 -5.75
CA GLY A 396 -26.19 9.07 -5.78
C GLY A 396 -27.40 8.24 -5.29
N ASP A 397 -28.57 8.47 -5.86
CA ASP A 397 -29.80 7.79 -5.52
C ASP A 397 -29.84 6.39 -6.15
N PRO A 398 -29.99 5.33 -5.35
CA PRO A 398 -30.10 3.95 -5.86
C PRO A 398 -31.22 3.72 -6.89
N GLN A 399 -32.30 4.48 -6.85
CA GLN A 399 -33.43 4.34 -7.78
C GLN A 399 -33.07 4.75 -9.22
N GLN A 400 -31.97 5.47 -9.42
CA GLN A 400 -31.50 5.87 -10.73
C GLN A 400 -30.72 4.77 -11.46
N TRP A 401 -30.58 3.57 -10.85
CA TRP A 401 -29.76 2.51 -11.41
C TRP A 401 -30.55 1.28 -11.82
N ARG A 402 -30.28 0.79 -13.02
CA ARG A 402 -30.74 -0.50 -13.52
C ARG A 402 -29.61 -1.52 -13.38
N LEU A 403 -29.87 -2.57 -12.62
CA LEU A 403 -28.92 -3.66 -12.39
C LEU A 403 -29.31 -4.88 -13.22
N LYS A 404 -28.38 -5.47 -13.96
CA LYS A 404 -28.58 -6.69 -14.71
C LYS A 404 -27.49 -7.70 -14.37
N LYS A 405 -27.88 -8.97 -14.16
CA LYS A 405 -26.95 -10.08 -14.06
C LYS A 405 -27.10 -10.97 -15.29
N ASN A 406 -26.03 -11.13 -16.07
CA ASN A 406 -26.04 -11.89 -17.33
C ASN A 406 -27.18 -11.46 -18.26
N GLY A 407 -27.37 -10.16 -18.41
CA GLY A 407 -28.42 -9.54 -19.24
C GLY A 407 -29.84 -9.55 -18.63
N LYS A 408 -30.07 -10.23 -17.50
CA LYS A 408 -31.38 -10.28 -16.82
C LYS A 408 -31.46 -9.23 -15.73
N THR A 409 -32.51 -8.40 -15.74
CA THR A 409 -32.74 -7.38 -14.72
C THR A 409 -32.93 -8.01 -13.34
N ILE A 410 -32.17 -7.50 -12.37
CA ILE A 410 -32.29 -7.86 -10.97
C ILE A 410 -33.41 -6.99 -10.34
N LYS A 411 -34.38 -7.63 -9.71
CA LYS A 411 -35.45 -6.96 -8.96
C LYS A 411 -35.16 -7.06 -7.47
N ASN A 412 -35.59 -6.07 -6.69
CA ASN A 412 -35.53 -6.06 -5.23
C ASN A 412 -34.12 -6.21 -4.65
N VAL A 413 -33.19 -5.37 -5.10
CA VAL A 413 -31.84 -5.28 -4.50
C VAL A 413 -31.96 -4.55 -3.17
N LEU A 414 -31.49 -5.20 -2.09
CA LEU A 414 -31.37 -4.54 -0.79
C LEU A 414 -30.12 -3.69 -0.78
N ILE A 415 -30.30 -2.39 -0.64
CA ILE A 415 -29.22 -1.39 -0.59
C ILE A 415 -29.20 -0.82 0.83
N ASP A 416 -28.04 -0.82 1.47
CA ASP A 416 -27.89 -0.30 2.82
C ASP A 416 -27.84 1.24 2.87
N LYS A 417 -27.75 1.80 4.09
CA LYS A 417 -27.66 3.25 4.32
C LYS A 417 -26.45 3.90 3.66
N ASP A 418 -25.37 3.12 3.43
CA ASP A 418 -24.12 3.58 2.82
C ASP A 418 -24.14 3.39 1.30
N ARG A 419 -25.32 3.02 0.74
CA ARG A 419 -25.57 2.77 -0.68
C ARG A 419 -24.79 1.57 -1.23
N VAL A 420 -24.46 0.63 -0.36
CA VAL A 420 -23.77 -0.61 -0.71
C VAL A 420 -24.79 -1.74 -0.84
N PHE A 421 -24.66 -2.54 -1.89
CA PHE A 421 -25.46 -3.76 -2.05
C PHE A 421 -24.58 -4.98 -2.27
N PRO A 422 -24.91 -6.11 -1.62
CA PRO A 422 -24.23 -7.38 -1.86
C PRO A 422 -24.82 -8.08 -3.09
N ILE A 423 -23.98 -8.75 -3.86
CA ILE A 423 -24.40 -9.61 -4.97
C ILE A 423 -23.51 -10.85 -5.09
N LEU A 424 -24.16 -12.02 -5.10
CA LEU A 424 -23.47 -13.28 -5.35
C LEU A 424 -23.26 -13.47 -6.85
N LEU A 425 -21.99 -13.50 -7.27
CA LEU A 425 -21.60 -13.81 -8.64
C LEU A 425 -20.80 -15.11 -8.67
N LYS A 426 -21.04 -15.93 -9.67
CA LYS A 426 -20.21 -17.08 -10.02
C LYS A 426 -19.15 -16.66 -11.00
N LYS A 427 -18.09 -17.43 -11.11
CA LYS A 427 -17.05 -17.22 -12.13
C LYS A 427 -17.67 -17.04 -13.52
N ASN A 428 -17.27 -15.98 -14.21
CA ASN A 428 -17.76 -15.51 -15.50
C ASN A 428 -19.17 -14.86 -15.48
N ASP A 429 -19.84 -14.75 -14.32
CA ASP A 429 -21.03 -13.92 -14.24
C ASP A 429 -20.64 -12.44 -14.46
N ARG A 430 -21.54 -11.74 -15.15
CA ARG A 430 -21.41 -10.31 -15.46
C ARG A 430 -22.53 -9.51 -14.82
N LEU A 431 -22.16 -8.56 -13.97
CA LEU A 431 -23.06 -7.55 -13.42
C LEU A 431 -22.93 -6.28 -14.29
N GLU A 432 -24.04 -5.79 -14.78
CA GLU A 432 -24.12 -4.50 -15.47
C GLU A 432 -24.92 -3.52 -14.63
N ILE A 433 -24.41 -2.31 -14.49
CA ILE A 433 -24.96 -1.19 -13.72
C ILE A 433 -25.13 -0.04 -14.72
N GLU A 434 -26.36 0.31 -15.03
CA GLU A 434 -26.68 1.33 -16.04
C GLU A 434 -27.52 2.44 -15.41
N LYS A 435 -27.22 3.69 -15.69
CA LYS A 435 -28.07 4.83 -15.30
C LYS A 435 -29.37 4.79 -16.13
N ILE A 436 -30.54 4.96 -15.45
CA ILE A 436 -31.86 4.94 -16.09
C ILE A 436 -32.09 6.26 -16.82
#